data_f8ed447690f60c4a6d4e364912cf6025
#
_entry.id   f8ed447690f60c4a6d4e364912cf6025
#
_cell.length_a   1.000
_cell.length_b   1.000
_cell.length_c   1.000
_cell.angle_alpha   90.00
_cell.angle_beta   90.00
_cell.angle_gamma   90.00
#
_symmetry.space_group_name_H-M   'P 1'
#
loop_
_entity.id
_entity.type
_entity.pdbx_description
1 polymer ?
#
loop_
_entity_poly.entity_id
_entity_poly.type
_entity_poly.pdbx_seq_one_letter_code
_entity_poly.pdbx_strand_id
1 'polypeptide(L)'
;MNDKSIIIIDLDNSLLKIDLFKESLGKSILKQPGVFLKTVVLALKNRAKAKIYISKQNNIELHTLPYNKNVIDIINNYREIGYEIVLATGASYHYAGPISNYLELFDKVIATNESRNMTGINKLNAIKKEINDDYIYIGDSKKDIPIWLHCKKAILIGTENNTIKKLKENN
;
A
#
# COMPACT_ATOMS: atom_id res chain seq x y z
N MET A 1 13.99 20.37 16.56
CA MET A 1 13.42 19.74 15.34
C MET A 1 11.94 19.54 15.66
N ASN A 2 11.03 20.17 14.93
CA ASN A 2 9.60 19.86 15.10
C ASN A 2 9.39 18.44 14.57
N ASP A 3 9.23 17.47 15.46
CA ASP A 3 8.78 16.14 15.08
C ASP A 3 7.33 16.26 14.57
N LYS A 4 7.19 16.31 13.23
CA LYS A 4 5.86 16.30 12.63
C LYS A 4 5.22 14.96 12.92
N SER A 5 3.99 14.96 13.42
CA SER A 5 3.19 13.76 13.53
C SER A 5 2.95 13.17 12.14
N ILE A 6 2.98 11.85 12.01
CA ILE A 6 2.95 11.15 10.71
C ILE A 6 1.73 10.24 10.63
N ILE A 7 1.08 10.24 9.48
CA ILE A 7 0.07 9.23 9.14
C ILE A 7 0.51 8.48 7.89
N ILE A 8 0.48 7.15 7.97
CA ILE A 8 0.89 6.24 6.92
C ILE A 8 -0.32 5.51 6.37
N ILE A 9 -0.46 5.48 5.06
CA ILE A 9 -1.61 4.91 4.38
C ILE A 9 -1.16 3.75 3.46
N ASP A 10 -1.85 2.60 3.54
CA ASP A 10 -1.72 1.55 2.53
C ASP A 10 -2.54 1.88 1.27
N LEU A 11 -2.13 1.33 0.13
CA LEU A 11 -2.76 1.59 -1.17
C LEU A 11 -3.88 0.61 -1.49
N ASP A 12 -3.53 -0.68 -1.63
CA ASP A 12 -4.44 -1.72 -2.11
C ASP A 12 -5.50 -2.04 -1.05
N ASN A 13 -6.79 -2.03 -1.43
CA ASN A 13 -7.97 -2.21 -0.57
C ASN A 13 -8.09 -1.22 0.62
N SER A 14 -7.23 -0.21 0.69
CA SER A 14 -7.26 0.88 1.68
C SER A 14 -7.56 2.21 0.97
N LEU A 15 -6.56 2.87 0.39
CA LEU A 15 -6.76 4.08 -0.43
C LEU A 15 -7.53 3.78 -1.72
N LEU A 16 -7.27 2.62 -2.34
CA LEU A 16 -8.06 2.07 -3.44
C LEU A 16 -8.98 0.97 -2.91
N LYS A 17 -10.14 0.79 -3.54
CA LYS A 17 -11.08 -0.31 -3.23
C LYS A 17 -10.75 -1.61 -3.99
N ILE A 18 -9.57 -1.71 -4.59
CA ILE A 18 -9.06 -2.84 -5.36
C ILE A 18 -7.60 -3.13 -5.01
N ASP A 19 -7.14 -4.34 -5.34
CA ASP A 19 -5.73 -4.75 -5.34
C ASP A 19 -5.19 -4.64 -6.78
N LEU A 20 -4.28 -3.72 -7.02
CA LEU A 20 -3.75 -3.40 -8.35
C LEU A 20 -3.02 -4.59 -8.99
N PHE A 21 -2.34 -5.40 -8.20
CA PHE A 21 -1.68 -6.60 -8.73
C PHE A 21 -2.68 -7.63 -9.25
N LYS A 22 -3.75 -7.90 -8.47
CA LYS A 22 -4.82 -8.83 -8.86
C LYS A 22 -5.59 -8.32 -10.08
N GLU A 23 -5.92 -7.01 -10.09
CA GLU A 23 -6.62 -6.37 -11.20
C GLU A 23 -5.80 -6.47 -12.50
N SER A 24 -4.50 -6.15 -12.44
CA SER A 24 -3.60 -6.23 -13.59
C SER A 24 -3.41 -7.68 -14.06
N LEU A 25 -3.35 -8.63 -13.13
CA LEU A 25 -3.25 -10.05 -13.45
C LEU A 25 -4.52 -10.54 -14.16
N GLY A 26 -5.71 -10.16 -13.65
CA GLY A 26 -6.99 -10.50 -14.28
C GLY A 26 -7.12 -9.93 -15.70
N LYS A 27 -6.75 -8.65 -15.90
CA LYS A 27 -6.72 -8.04 -17.23
C LYS A 27 -5.77 -8.75 -18.19
N SER A 28 -4.63 -9.22 -17.70
CA SER A 28 -3.62 -9.91 -18.52
C SER A 28 -4.08 -11.28 -18.99
N ILE A 29 -4.93 -11.99 -18.27
CA ILE A 29 -5.49 -13.29 -18.69
C ILE A 29 -6.18 -13.13 -20.06
N LEU A 30 -6.98 -12.11 -20.22
CA LEU A 30 -7.81 -11.92 -21.42
C LEU A 30 -7.07 -11.19 -22.54
N LYS A 31 -6.25 -10.19 -22.21
CA LYS A 31 -5.64 -9.30 -23.20
C LYS A 31 -4.21 -9.66 -23.58
N GLN A 32 -3.47 -10.28 -22.66
CA GLN A 32 -2.02 -10.53 -22.79
C GLN A 32 -1.61 -11.85 -22.10
N PRO A 33 -2.02 -13.04 -22.61
CA PRO A 33 -1.79 -14.30 -21.93
C PRO A 33 -0.31 -14.62 -21.70
N GLY A 34 0.59 -14.15 -22.57
CA GLY A 34 2.04 -14.28 -22.38
C GLY A 34 2.56 -13.48 -21.18
N VAL A 35 2.02 -12.27 -20.95
CA VAL A 35 2.33 -11.44 -19.77
C VAL A 35 1.80 -12.12 -18.49
N PHE A 36 0.57 -12.67 -18.53
CA PHE A 36 -0.01 -13.44 -17.44
C PHE A 36 0.90 -14.59 -17.04
N LEU A 37 1.23 -15.49 -18.01
CA LEU A 37 2.05 -16.67 -17.73
C LEU A 37 3.42 -16.29 -17.15
N LYS A 38 4.10 -15.32 -17.75
CA LYS A 38 5.40 -14.83 -17.26
C LYS A 38 5.28 -14.22 -15.86
N THR A 39 4.21 -13.51 -15.57
CA THR A 39 3.97 -12.94 -14.23
C THR A 39 3.79 -14.02 -13.19
N VAL A 40 3.04 -15.10 -13.50
CA VAL A 40 2.84 -16.24 -12.61
C VAL A 40 4.18 -16.94 -12.32
N VAL A 41 4.97 -17.23 -13.35
CA VAL A 41 6.30 -17.86 -13.18
C VAL A 41 7.23 -16.96 -12.33
N LEU A 42 7.21 -15.67 -12.55
CA LEU A 42 7.97 -14.72 -11.74
C LEU A 42 7.47 -14.68 -10.28
N ALA A 43 6.16 -14.74 -10.05
CA ALA A 43 5.57 -14.69 -8.71
C ALA A 43 5.96 -15.90 -7.85
N LEU A 44 6.14 -17.06 -8.47
CA LEU A 44 6.63 -18.28 -7.79
C LEU A 44 8.09 -18.15 -7.34
N LYS A 45 8.91 -17.41 -8.10
CA LYS A 45 10.34 -17.19 -7.81
C LYS A 45 10.58 -15.96 -6.97
N ASN A 46 9.97 -14.84 -7.33
CA ASN A 46 10.19 -13.54 -6.70
C ASN A 46 8.98 -12.62 -6.90
N ARG A 47 8.20 -12.43 -5.83
CA ARG A 47 6.98 -11.61 -5.86
C ARG A 47 7.23 -10.13 -6.19
N ALA A 48 8.37 -9.55 -5.78
CA ALA A 48 8.71 -8.19 -6.13
C ALA A 48 8.88 -8.03 -7.64
N LYS A 49 9.67 -8.92 -8.26
CA LYS A 49 9.88 -8.93 -9.72
C LYS A 49 8.58 -9.12 -10.49
N ALA A 50 7.67 -9.99 -10.01
CA ALA A 50 6.38 -10.18 -10.64
C ALA A 50 5.52 -8.91 -10.61
N LYS A 51 5.46 -8.22 -9.47
CA LYS A 51 4.72 -6.95 -9.31
C LYS A 51 5.26 -5.87 -10.23
N ILE A 52 6.58 -5.75 -10.32
CA ILE A 52 7.24 -4.78 -11.19
C ILE A 52 7.01 -5.13 -12.65
N TYR A 53 7.18 -6.40 -13.02
CA TYR A 53 6.99 -6.82 -14.40
C TYR A 53 5.57 -6.49 -14.87
N ILE A 54 4.54 -6.92 -14.15
CA ILE A 54 3.15 -6.69 -14.56
C ILE A 54 2.78 -5.20 -14.55
N SER A 55 3.30 -4.41 -13.61
CA SER A 55 3.04 -2.97 -13.56
C SER A 55 3.65 -2.21 -14.74
N LYS A 56 4.77 -2.68 -15.29
CA LYS A 56 5.37 -2.13 -16.51
C LYS A 56 4.59 -2.49 -17.79
N GLN A 57 3.80 -3.58 -17.76
CA GLN A 57 3.03 -4.05 -18.92
C GLN A 57 1.59 -3.49 -18.95
N ASN A 58 1.11 -2.95 -17.84
CA ASN A 58 -0.27 -2.47 -17.71
C ASN A 58 -0.29 -0.99 -17.35
N ASN A 59 -0.74 -0.16 -18.28
CA ASN A 59 -1.08 1.21 -17.96
C ASN A 59 -2.37 1.26 -17.16
N ILE A 60 -2.38 2.10 -16.12
CA ILE A 60 -3.58 2.40 -15.33
C ILE A 60 -4.06 3.81 -15.65
N GLU A 61 -5.36 3.95 -15.86
CA GLU A 61 -6.00 5.24 -16.00
C GLU A 61 -6.33 5.78 -14.61
N LEU A 62 -5.52 6.72 -14.13
CA LEU A 62 -5.56 7.19 -12.73
C LEU A 62 -6.92 7.75 -12.33
N HIS A 63 -7.62 8.45 -13.22
CA HIS A 63 -8.93 9.05 -12.96
C HIS A 63 -10.08 8.02 -12.85
N THR A 64 -9.87 6.78 -13.36
CA THR A 64 -10.88 5.71 -13.30
C THR A 64 -10.72 4.81 -12.08
N LEU A 65 -9.64 4.96 -11.32
CA LEU A 65 -9.39 4.13 -10.15
C LEU A 65 -10.46 4.36 -9.07
N PRO A 66 -10.94 3.28 -8.43
CA PRO A 66 -11.97 3.37 -7.40
C PRO A 66 -11.37 3.81 -6.06
N TYR A 67 -11.05 5.10 -5.95
CA TYR A 67 -10.54 5.68 -4.72
C TYR A 67 -11.55 5.58 -3.57
N ASN A 68 -11.05 5.32 -2.38
CA ASN A 68 -11.85 5.29 -1.16
C ASN A 68 -11.99 6.72 -0.60
N LYS A 69 -13.13 7.34 -0.87
CA LYS A 69 -13.42 8.73 -0.44
C LYS A 69 -13.23 8.92 1.07
N ASN A 70 -13.68 7.96 1.89
CA ASN A 70 -13.54 8.07 3.34
C ASN A 70 -12.07 8.13 3.77
N VAL A 71 -11.17 7.39 3.10
CA VAL A 71 -9.73 7.45 3.38
C VAL A 71 -9.15 8.77 2.92
N ILE A 72 -9.57 9.29 1.77
CA ILE A 72 -9.16 10.63 1.29
C ILE A 72 -9.60 11.71 2.28
N ASP A 73 -10.84 11.65 2.79
CA ASP A 73 -11.34 12.61 3.78
C ASP A 73 -10.52 12.55 5.08
N ILE A 74 -10.16 11.34 5.54
CA ILE A 74 -9.26 11.16 6.69
C ILE A 74 -7.90 11.80 6.42
N ILE A 75 -7.31 11.56 5.25
CA ILE A 75 -6.02 12.14 4.85
C ILE A 75 -6.08 13.67 4.89
N ASN A 76 -7.10 14.27 4.28
CA ASN A 76 -7.28 15.72 4.26
C ASN A 76 -7.38 16.31 5.67
N ASN A 77 -8.19 15.70 6.55
CA ASN A 77 -8.30 16.14 7.95
C ASN A 77 -6.97 16.08 8.70
N TYR A 78 -6.17 15.04 8.52
CA TYR A 78 -4.84 14.97 9.14
C TYR A 78 -3.86 15.97 8.53
N ARG A 79 -3.92 16.21 7.22
CA ARG A 79 -3.10 17.21 6.53
C ARG A 79 -3.39 18.63 7.02
N GLU A 80 -4.67 18.98 7.21
CA GLU A 80 -5.10 20.29 7.73
C GLU A 80 -4.53 20.59 9.13
N ILE A 81 -4.36 19.56 9.96
CA ILE A 81 -3.76 19.71 11.30
C ILE A 81 -2.25 19.50 11.31
N GLY A 82 -1.60 19.47 10.13
CA GLY A 82 -0.14 19.52 9.97
C GLY A 82 0.60 18.19 10.03
N TYR A 83 -0.09 17.05 9.87
CA TYR A 83 0.57 15.74 9.75
C TYR A 83 1.32 15.61 8.43
N GLU A 84 2.46 14.92 8.46
CA GLU A 84 3.12 14.40 7.26
C GLU A 84 2.36 13.15 6.76
N ILE A 85 2.08 13.10 5.46
CA ILE A 85 1.28 12.05 4.84
C ILE A 85 2.18 11.11 4.03
N VAL A 86 2.23 9.84 4.42
CA VAL A 86 3.10 8.84 3.78
C VAL A 86 2.27 7.74 3.14
N LEU A 87 2.52 7.45 1.86
CA LEU A 87 1.99 6.27 1.19
C LEU A 87 2.98 5.11 1.37
N ALA A 88 2.60 4.03 2.09
CA ALA A 88 3.45 2.85 2.28
C ALA A 88 2.73 1.59 1.78
N THR A 89 3.16 1.05 0.64
CA THR A 89 2.42 0.00 -0.06
C THR A 89 3.26 -1.18 -0.51
N GLY A 90 2.60 -2.35 -0.52
CA GLY A 90 3.11 -3.54 -1.19
C GLY A 90 3.01 -3.51 -2.71
N ALA A 91 2.31 -2.56 -3.32
CA ALA A 91 2.25 -2.37 -4.77
C ALA A 91 3.62 -1.94 -5.33
N SER A 92 3.79 -2.10 -6.64
CA SER A 92 4.97 -1.60 -7.35
C SER A 92 5.02 -0.08 -7.34
N TYR A 93 6.21 0.51 -7.23
CA TYR A 93 6.43 1.95 -7.37
C TYR A 93 5.91 2.48 -8.72
N HIS A 94 5.90 1.66 -9.77
CA HIS A 94 5.32 2.03 -11.09
C HIS A 94 3.82 2.34 -11.03
N TYR A 95 3.12 1.88 -9.99
CA TYR A 95 1.73 2.26 -9.71
C TYR A 95 1.65 3.34 -8.63
N ALA A 96 2.36 3.15 -7.51
CA ALA A 96 2.27 4.03 -6.36
C ALA A 96 2.76 5.46 -6.65
N GLY A 97 3.85 5.62 -7.43
CA GLY A 97 4.39 6.92 -7.79
C GLY A 97 3.39 7.77 -8.62
N PRO A 98 2.91 7.28 -9.77
CA PRO A 98 1.88 8.00 -10.54
C PRO A 98 0.60 8.32 -9.76
N ILE A 99 0.13 7.38 -8.90
CA ILE A 99 -1.05 7.62 -8.05
C ILE A 99 -0.78 8.75 -7.04
N SER A 100 0.38 8.73 -6.41
CA SER A 100 0.80 9.78 -5.47
C SER A 100 0.86 11.14 -6.15
N ASN A 101 1.47 11.23 -7.33
CA ASN A 101 1.56 12.45 -8.12
C ASN A 101 0.19 12.96 -8.59
N TYR A 102 -0.71 12.05 -8.97
CA TYR A 102 -2.06 12.40 -9.40
C TYR A 102 -2.93 12.98 -8.27
N LEU A 103 -2.81 12.41 -7.07
CA LEU A 103 -3.60 12.85 -5.92
C LEU A 103 -3.01 14.08 -5.21
N GLU A 104 -1.70 14.31 -5.33
CA GLU A 104 -0.96 15.40 -4.65
C GLU A 104 -1.19 15.45 -3.13
N LEU A 105 -1.45 14.28 -2.51
CA LEU A 105 -1.76 14.14 -1.09
C LEU A 105 -0.57 13.68 -0.24
N PHE A 106 0.47 13.13 -0.85
CA PHE A 106 1.53 12.43 -0.14
C PHE A 106 2.85 13.18 -0.19
N ASP A 107 3.46 13.33 0.97
CA ASP A 107 4.81 13.91 1.12
C ASP A 107 5.90 12.89 0.80
N LYS A 108 5.60 11.58 0.98
CA LYS A 108 6.54 10.49 0.77
C LYS A 108 5.86 9.22 0.27
N VAL A 109 6.60 8.42 -0.53
CA VAL A 109 6.13 7.10 -1.04
C VAL A 109 7.14 6.02 -0.72
N ILE A 110 6.69 4.97 0.00
CA ILE A 110 7.41 3.72 0.28
C ILE A 110 6.69 2.59 -0.46
N ALA A 111 7.29 2.03 -1.50
CA ALA A 111 6.66 1.04 -2.37
C ALA A 111 7.62 -0.09 -2.77
N THR A 112 7.06 -1.20 -3.28
CA THR A 112 7.86 -2.31 -3.80
C THR A 112 8.73 -1.86 -4.98
N ASN A 113 10.01 -2.15 -4.88
CA ASN A 113 11.02 -1.90 -5.91
C ASN A 113 11.78 -3.20 -6.27
N GLU A 114 12.77 -3.10 -7.16
CA GLU A 114 13.51 -4.27 -7.67
C GLU A 114 14.26 -5.05 -6.57
N SER A 115 14.67 -4.38 -5.50
CA SER A 115 15.42 -4.96 -4.40
C SER A 115 14.55 -5.51 -3.27
N ARG A 116 13.32 -4.98 -3.07
CA ARG A 116 12.52 -5.29 -1.89
C ARG A 116 11.01 -5.30 -2.17
N ASN A 117 10.35 -6.39 -1.73
CA ASN A 117 8.89 -6.48 -1.68
C ASN A 117 8.37 -5.86 -0.36
N MET A 118 7.71 -4.72 -0.45
CA MET A 118 7.22 -3.94 0.70
C MET A 118 5.90 -4.47 1.25
N THR A 119 5.92 -5.70 1.81
CA THR A 119 4.75 -6.33 2.45
C THR A 119 5.09 -6.86 3.83
N GLY A 120 4.14 -6.79 4.76
CA GLY A 120 4.29 -7.32 6.12
C GLY A 120 5.51 -6.75 6.83
N ILE A 121 6.36 -7.62 7.35
CA ILE A 121 7.57 -7.24 8.11
C ILE A 121 8.54 -6.39 7.29
N ASN A 122 8.63 -6.60 5.97
CA ASN A 122 9.50 -5.78 5.13
C ASN A 122 9.02 -4.33 5.04
N LYS A 123 7.69 -4.13 5.00
CA LYS A 123 7.08 -2.79 5.05
C LYS A 123 7.34 -2.15 6.41
N LEU A 124 7.13 -2.87 7.51
CA LEU A 124 7.45 -2.39 8.86
C LEU A 124 8.92 -1.96 8.98
N ASN A 125 9.86 -2.80 8.52
CA ASN A 125 11.29 -2.49 8.60
C ASN A 125 11.67 -1.25 7.76
N ALA A 126 11.00 -1.03 6.62
CA ALA A 126 11.21 0.17 5.83
C ALA A 126 10.65 1.41 6.54
N ILE A 127 9.46 1.30 7.14
CA ILE A 127 8.86 2.37 7.96
C ILE A 127 9.79 2.73 9.12
N LYS A 128 10.23 1.75 9.91
CA LYS A 128 11.13 1.98 11.06
C LYS A 128 12.49 2.61 10.68
N LYS A 129 12.98 2.32 9.48
CA LYS A 129 14.22 2.91 8.98
C LYS A 129 14.07 4.37 8.58
N GLU A 130 12.91 4.76 8.10
CA GLU A 130 12.68 6.04 7.45
C GLU A 130 11.79 7.00 8.26
N ILE A 131 11.09 6.47 9.27
CA ILE A 131 10.08 7.14 10.07
C ILE A 131 10.25 6.71 11.52
N ASN A 132 10.11 7.64 12.46
CA ASN A 132 10.11 7.34 13.89
C ASN A 132 8.89 6.48 14.27
N ASP A 133 8.91 5.84 15.44
CA ASP A 133 7.86 4.91 15.89
C ASP A 133 6.50 5.58 16.24
N ASP A 134 6.40 6.91 16.21
CA ASP A 134 5.19 7.67 16.55
C ASP A 134 4.36 8.03 15.30
N TYR A 135 3.68 7.04 14.72
CA TYR A 135 2.83 7.23 13.54
C TYR A 135 1.46 6.59 13.70
N ILE A 136 0.48 7.09 12.92
CA ILE A 136 -0.83 6.47 12.69
C ILE A 136 -0.72 5.62 11.44
N TYR A 137 -1.33 4.43 11.43
CA TYR A 137 -1.31 3.56 10.25
C TYR A 137 -2.72 3.15 9.80
N ILE A 138 -3.02 3.38 8.51
CA ILE A 138 -4.24 2.93 7.83
C ILE A 138 -3.92 1.72 6.96
N GLY A 139 -4.61 0.60 7.17
CA GLY A 139 -4.43 -0.64 6.40
C GLY A 139 -5.68 -1.52 6.39
N ASP A 140 -5.65 -2.62 5.60
CA ASP A 140 -6.81 -3.47 5.32
C ASP A 140 -6.65 -4.92 5.79
N SER A 141 -5.45 -5.45 5.85
CA SER A 141 -5.24 -6.89 5.83
C SER A 141 -4.33 -7.43 6.93
N LYS A 142 -4.37 -8.75 7.11
CA LYS A 142 -3.47 -9.47 8.03
C LYS A 142 -1.97 -9.21 7.81
N LYS A 143 -1.59 -8.72 6.62
CA LYS A 143 -0.20 -8.35 6.32
C LYS A 143 0.22 -7.09 7.06
N ASP A 144 -0.74 -6.28 7.49
CA ASP A 144 -0.50 -5.03 8.22
C ASP A 144 -0.44 -5.21 9.74
N ILE A 145 -0.78 -6.40 10.26
CA ILE A 145 -0.68 -6.71 11.69
C ILE A 145 0.68 -6.30 12.29
N PRO A 146 1.84 -6.65 11.68
CA PRO A 146 3.14 -6.22 12.22
C PRO A 146 3.26 -4.70 12.37
N ILE A 147 2.62 -3.93 11.48
CA ILE A 147 2.69 -2.47 11.49
C ILE A 147 1.74 -1.90 12.53
N TRP A 148 0.51 -2.42 12.61
CA TRP A 148 -0.47 -2.02 13.60
C TRP A 148 0.00 -2.24 15.05
N LEU A 149 0.77 -3.31 15.30
CA LEU A 149 1.36 -3.59 16.62
C LEU A 149 2.51 -2.63 17.00
N HIS A 150 2.97 -1.78 16.09
CA HIS A 150 4.07 -0.84 16.31
C HIS A 150 3.68 0.61 16.05
N CYS A 151 2.42 0.90 15.71
CA CYS A 151 1.95 2.26 15.50
C CYS A 151 1.27 2.81 16.75
N LYS A 152 1.22 4.13 16.90
CA LYS A 152 0.48 4.81 17.96
C LYS A 152 -1.02 4.61 17.88
N LYS A 153 -1.55 4.56 16.65
CA LYS A 153 -2.99 4.37 16.38
C LYS A 153 -3.18 3.58 15.10
N ALA A 154 -3.91 2.47 15.19
CA ALA A 154 -4.31 1.66 14.05
C ALA A 154 -5.70 2.10 13.54
N ILE A 155 -5.82 2.33 12.24
CA ILE A 155 -7.10 2.55 11.55
C ILE A 155 -7.29 1.39 10.56
N LEU A 156 -8.34 0.61 10.76
CA LEU A 156 -8.62 -0.58 9.98
C LEU A 156 -9.72 -0.26 8.95
N ILE A 157 -9.44 -0.55 7.68
CA ILE A 157 -10.36 -0.30 6.57
C ILE A 157 -10.75 -1.63 5.94
N GLY A 158 -12.05 -1.98 5.95
CA GLY A 158 -12.53 -3.20 5.31
C GLY A 158 -11.91 -4.51 5.82
N THR A 159 -11.34 -4.47 7.02
CA THR A 159 -10.54 -5.57 7.58
C THR A 159 -11.44 -6.72 8.03
N GLU A 160 -11.05 -7.95 7.66
CA GLU A 160 -11.76 -9.17 8.05
C GLU A 160 -11.77 -9.38 9.58
N ASN A 161 -12.88 -9.90 10.11
CA ASN A 161 -13.05 -10.18 11.55
C ASN A 161 -11.95 -11.05 12.14
N ASN A 162 -11.46 -12.05 11.40
CA ASN A 162 -10.36 -12.91 11.82
C ASN A 162 -9.04 -12.14 11.99
N THR A 163 -8.82 -11.11 11.17
CA THR A 163 -7.64 -10.25 11.27
C THR A 163 -7.75 -9.33 12.49
N ILE A 164 -8.95 -8.77 12.74
CA ILE A 164 -9.23 -7.96 13.93
C ILE A 164 -9.03 -8.78 15.22
N LYS A 165 -9.53 -10.03 15.24
CA LYS A 165 -9.35 -10.95 16.37
C LYS A 165 -7.86 -11.19 16.64
N LYS A 166 -7.08 -11.55 15.61
CA LYS A 166 -5.63 -11.75 15.75
C LYS A 166 -4.89 -10.51 16.23
N LEU A 167 -5.29 -9.32 15.77
CA LEU A 167 -4.68 -8.08 16.25
C LEU A 167 -4.94 -7.88 17.75
N LYS A 168 -6.17 -8.14 18.21
CA LYS A 168 -6.52 -8.05 19.64
C LYS A 168 -5.84 -9.09 20.53
N GLU A 169 -5.55 -10.28 20.01
CA GLU A 169 -4.84 -11.35 20.73
C GLU A 169 -3.34 -11.07 20.92
N ASN A 170 -2.77 -10.16 20.10
CA ASN A 170 -1.35 -9.82 20.15
C ASN A 170 -1.07 -8.41 20.71
N ASN A 171 -2.11 -7.70 21.16
CA ASN A 171 -2.04 -6.38 21.76
C ASN A 171 -2.31 -6.50 23.28
#